data_cc9011133aed732a0efdc73f802d7915
#
_entry.id   cc9011133aed732a0efdc73f802d7915
#
_cell.length_a   1.000
_cell.length_b   1.000
_cell.length_c   1.000
_cell.angle_alpha   90.00
_cell.angle_beta   90.00
_cell.angle_gamma   90.00
#
_symmetry.space_group_name_H-M   'P 1'
#
loop_
_entity.id
_entity.type
_entity.pdbx_description
1 polymer ?
#
loop_
_entity_poly.entity_id
_entity_poly.type
_entity_poly.pdbx_seq_one_letter_code
_entity_poly.pdbx_strand_id
1 'polypeptide(L)'
;KMFDNAREYTVSGLITEMVLRDGKNSGEKICFLTLEDYTGSYSFRLGDRDYMKLREKIAKDRFVIVKMKFTQGSEGRVFTNVTDIMDLKDAFEKYAKSLSLVIPINEIKLTMILAHIASKKFIVDTFFSYICPES
;
A
#
# COMPACT_ATOMS: atom_id res chain seq x y z
N LYS A 1 -19.35 12.92 7.14
CA LYS A 1 -18.98 13.26 5.75
C LYS A 1 -19.58 12.21 4.84
N MET A 2 -20.42 12.65 3.92
CA MET A 2 -21.05 11.79 2.92
C MET A 2 -19.94 11.38 1.92
N PHE A 3 -19.76 10.07 1.71
CA PHE A 3 -18.80 9.59 0.71
C PHE A 3 -19.37 9.84 -0.69
N ASP A 4 -18.57 10.41 -1.56
CA ASP A 4 -18.89 10.52 -2.98
C ASP A 4 -18.72 9.14 -3.63
N ASN A 5 -19.83 8.52 -3.99
CA ASN A 5 -19.85 7.16 -4.57
C ASN A 5 -19.10 7.06 -5.91
N ALA A 6 -18.84 8.18 -6.58
CA ALA A 6 -18.08 8.22 -7.82
C ALA A 6 -16.57 8.36 -7.61
N ARG A 7 -16.14 8.75 -6.40
CA ARG A 7 -14.74 9.05 -6.12
C ARG A 7 -13.97 7.81 -5.73
N GLU A 8 -12.80 7.64 -6.34
CA GLU A 8 -11.82 6.65 -5.95
C GLU A 8 -10.92 7.23 -4.83
N TYR A 9 -10.73 6.45 -3.80
CA TYR A 9 -9.86 6.76 -2.67
C TYR A 9 -8.64 5.85 -2.73
N THR A 10 -7.50 6.39 -2.38
CA THR A 10 -6.25 5.64 -2.27
C THR A 10 -5.81 5.64 -0.82
N VAL A 11 -5.60 4.46 -0.28
CA VAL A 11 -5.03 4.25 1.05
C VAL A 11 -3.79 3.39 0.93
N SER A 12 -2.84 3.60 1.82
CA SER A 12 -1.61 2.80 1.86
C SER A 12 -1.36 2.33 3.29
N GLY A 13 -0.76 1.18 3.43
CA GLY A 13 -0.44 0.63 4.74
C GLY A 13 0.21 -0.74 4.66
N LEU A 14 0.66 -1.21 5.81
CA LEU A 14 1.15 -2.56 6.01
C LEU A 14 -0.03 -3.52 6.20
N ILE A 15 -0.04 -4.65 5.52
CA ILE A 15 -1.01 -5.72 5.81
C ILE A 15 -0.57 -6.41 7.10
N THR A 16 -1.25 -6.12 8.19
CA THR A 16 -0.96 -6.72 9.52
C THR A 16 -1.74 -7.99 9.74
N GLU A 17 -2.92 -8.11 9.14
CA GLU A 17 -3.76 -9.28 9.26
C GLU A 17 -4.39 -9.66 7.93
N MET A 18 -4.45 -10.97 7.68
CA MET A 18 -5.10 -11.57 6.53
C MET A 18 -5.82 -12.84 6.98
N VAL A 19 -7.15 -12.83 6.91
CA VAL A 19 -8.00 -13.95 7.32
C VAL A 19 -8.86 -14.40 6.15
N LEU A 20 -8.71 -15.66 5.75
CA LEU A 20 -9.56 -16.30 4.76
C LEU A 20 -10.70 -17.05 5.44
N ARG A 21 -11.90 -16.87 4.94
CA ARG A 21 -13.10 -17.60 5.37
C ARG A 21 -13.85 -18.13 4.18
N ASP A 22 -14.55 -19.22 4.38
CA ASP A 22 -15.48 -19.74 3.38
C ASP A 22 -16.69 -18.82 3.27
N GLY A 23 -17.11 -18.56 2.04
CA GLY A 23 -18.33 -17.84 1.74
C GLY A 23 -19.58 -18.68 1.99
N LYS A 24 -20.74 -18.09 1.76
CA LYS A 24 -22.03 -18.78 1.92
C LYS A 24 -22.25 -19.87 0.86
N ASN A 25 -21.69 -19.67 -0.32
CA ASN A 25 -21.77 -20.64 -1.42
C ASN A 25 -20.54 -21.56 -1.40
N SER A 26 -20.72 -22.80 -1.79
CA SER A 26 -19.62 -23.78 -1.83
C SER A 26 -18.50 -23.31 -2.75
N GLY A 27 -17.28 -23.28 -2.23
CA GLY A 27 -16.09 -22.90 -2.97
C GLY A 27 -15.76 -21.41 -3.00
N GLU A 28 -16.66 -20.55 -2.55
CA GLU A 28 -16.37 -19.11 -2.42
C GLU A 28 -15.39 -18.84 -1.27
N LYS A 29 -14.46 -17.92 -1.49
CA LYS A 29 -13.55 -17.43 -0.46
C LYS A 29 -13.77 -15.95 -0.19
N ILE A 30 -13.76 -15.58 1.06
CA ILE A 30 -13.82 -14.19 1.51
C ILE A 30 -12.54 -13.91 2.26
N CYS A 31 -11.80 -12.90 1.83
CA CYS A 31 -10.58 -12.47 2.50
C CYS A 31 -10.84 -11.18 3.28
N PHE A 32 -10.51 -11.19 4.55
CA PHE A 32 -10.49 -10.00 5.41
C PHE A 32 -9.05 -9.55 5.54
N LEU A 33 -8.82 -8.28 5.23
CA LEU A 33 -7.51 -7.64 5.29
C LEU A 33 -7.56 -6.49 6.29
N THR A 34 -6.53 -6.38 7.10
CA THR A 34 -6.30 -5.21 7.96
C THR A 34 -5.03 -4.51 7.50
N LEU A 35 -5.17 -3.24 7.13
CA LEU A 35 -4.08 -2.33 6.83
C LEU A 35 -3.81 -1.46 8.04
N GLU A 36 -2.56 -1.22 8.31
CA GLU A 36 -2.11 -0.35 9.38
C GLU A 36 -1.08 0.65 8.84
N ASP A 37 -1.21 1.90 9.23
CA ASP A 37 -0.23 2.97 9.03
C ASP A 37 0.01 3.70 10.37
N TYR A 38 0.81 4.77 10.34
CA TYR A 38 1.12 5.54 11.54
C TYR A 38 -0.09 6.31 12.13
N THR A 39 -1.22 6.36 11.42
CA THR A 39 -2.45 7.05 11.87
C THR A 39 -3.48 6.11 12.47
N GLY A 40 -3.40 4.82 12.16
CA GLY A 40 -4.34 3.82 12.65
C GLY A 40 -4.45 2.58 11.77
N SER A 41 -5.50 1.82 12.00
CA SER A 41 -5.80 0.59 11.26
C SER A 41 -7.14 0.67 10.55
N TYR A 42 -7.23 0.04 9.40
CA TYR A 42 -8.44 -0.07 8.62
C TYR A 42 -8.64 -1.48 8.09
N SER A 43 -9.79 -2.07 8.39
CA SER A 43 -10.13 -3.43 7.94
C SER A 43 -11.21 -3.39 6.86
N PHE A 44 -11.03 -4.19 5.83
CA PHE A 44 -11.98 -4.36 4.74
C PHE A 44 -12.00 -5.80 4.26
N ARG A 45 -13.01 -6.13 3.49
CA ARG A 45 -13.16 -7.47 2.94
C ARG A 45 -13.02 -7.46 1.41
N LEU A 46 -12.42 -8.51 0.88
CA LEU A 46 -12.45 -8.88 -0.52
C LEU A 46 -13.42 -10.04 -0.69
N GLY A 47 -14.39 -9.90 -1.58
CA GLY A 47 -15.20 -11.02 -2.03
C GLY A 47 -14.37 -12.00 -2.87
N ASP A 48 -14.92 -13.18 -3.14
CA ASP A 48 -14.23 -14.25 -3.88
C ASP A 48 -13.59 -13.78 -5.18
N ARG A 49 -14.36 -13.07 -5.99
CA ARG A 49 -13.90 -12.55 -7.29
C ARG A 49 -12.71 -11.63 -7.17
N ASP A 50 -12.76 -10.70 -6.22
CA ASP A 50 -11.70 -9.71 -6.01
C ASP A 50 -10.49 -10.37 -5.35
N TYR A 51 -10.71 -11.29 -4.42
CA TYR A 51 -9.65 -12.08 -3.82
C TYR A 51 -8.90 -12.90 -4.87
N MET A 52 -9.59 -13.64 -5.72
CA MET A 52 -8.94 -14.44 -6.76
C MET A 52 -8.12 -13.60 -7.74
N LYS A 53 -8.58 -12.38 -8.03
CA LYS A 53 -7.85 -11.44 -8.90
C LYS A 53 -6.61 -10.83 -8.23
N LEU A 54 -6.67 -10.59 -6.93
CA LEU A 54 -5.67 -9.79 -6.21
C LEU A 54 -4.76 -10.63 -5.29
N ARG A 55 -5.04 -11.92 -5.10
CA ARG A 55 -4.36 -12.80 -4.13
C ARG A 55 -2.83 -12.82 -4.23
N GLU A 56 -2.29 -12.66 -5.42
CA GLU A 56 -0.82 -12.66 -5.63
C GLU A 56 -0.15 -11.39 -5.13
N LYS A 57 -0.92 -10.31 -5.01
CA LYS A 57 -0.44 -9.01 -4.57
C LYS A 57 -0.57 -8.80 -3.06
N ILE A 58 -1.36 -9.65 -2.39
CA ILE A 58 -1.65 -9.55 -0.96
C ILE A 58 -0.94 -10.64 -0.17
N ALA A 59 -0.25 -10.23 0.87
CA ALA A 59 0.32 -11.14 1.87
C ALA A 59 0.53 -10.37 3.17
N LYS A 60 0.51 -11.08 4.29
CA LYS A 60 0.87 -10.49 5.58
C LYS A 60 2.28 -9.90 5.50
N ASP A 61 2.48 -8.80 6.20
CA ASP A 61 3.74 -8.05 6.30
C ASP A 61 4.20 -7.41 4.97
N ARG A 62 3.27 -7.26 4.01
CA ARG A 62 3.49 -6.46 2.81
C ARG A 62 2.92 -5.06 2.95
N PHE A 63 3.68 -4.07 2.50
CA PHE A 63 3.19 -2.71 2.36
C PHE A 63 2.53 -2.57 0.99
N VAL A 64 1.26 -2.14 0.99
CA VAL A 64 0.45 -2.03 -0.22
C VAL A 64 -0.22 -0.67 -0.34
N ILE A 65 -0.52 -0.32 -1.58
CA ILE A 65 -1.38 0.80 -1.94
C ILE A 65 -2.67 0.23 -2.50
N VAL A 66 -3.79 0.57 -1.87
CA VAL A 66 -5.11 0.06 -2.21
C VAL A 66 -5.96 1.19 -2.77
N LYS A 67 -6.51 0.98 -3.93
CA LYS A 67 -7.53 1.85 -4.52
C LYS A 67 -8.90 1.27 -4.25
N MET A 68 -9.80 2.10 -3.75
CA MET A 68 -11.13 1.66 -3.36
C MET A 68 -12.18 2.72 -3.61
N LYS A 69 -13.42 2.27 -3.78
CA LYS A 69 -14.61 3.12 -3.83
C LYS A 69 -15.53 2.74 -2.69
N PHE A 70 -16.17 3.74 -2.12
CA PHE A 70 -17.19 3.53 -1.10
C PHE A 70 -18.56 3.68 -1.72
N THR A 71 -19.43 2.72 -1.48
CA THR A 71 -20.84 2.79 -1.87
C THR A 71 -21.70 2.76 -0.63
N GLN A 72 -22.69 3.66 -0.58
CA GLN A 72 -23.65 3.68 0.49
C GLN A 72 -24.83 2.79 0.10
N GLY A 73 -25.06 1.75 0.88
CA GLY A 73 -26.21 0.89 0.73
C GLY A 73 -27.43 1.41 1.49
N SER A 74 -28.51 0.65 1.42
CA SER A 74 -29.69 0.87 2.25
C SER A 74 -29.33 0.87 3.74
N GLU A 75 -30.02 1.64 4.53
CA GLU A 75 -29.79 1.76 5.98
C GLU A 75 -28.46 2.42 6.39
N GLY A 76 -27.82 3.20 5.50
CA GLY A 76 -26.58 3.92 5.81
C GLY A 76 -25.34 3.05 5.92
N ARG A 77 -25.40 1.77 5.56
CA ARG A 77 -24.22 0.88 5.53
C ARG A 77 -23.27 1.30 4.41
N VAL A 78 -22.00 1.37 4.72
CA VAL A 78 -20.96 1.68 3.74
C VAL A 78 -20.28 0.39 3.31
N PHE A 79 -20.28 0.15 2.01
CA PHE A 79 -19.55 -0.97 1.42
C PHE A 79 -18.28 -0.46 0.76
N THR A 80 -17.19 -1.19 0.97
CA THR A 80 -15.89 -0.93 0.35
C THR A 80 -15.74 -1.84 -0.86
N ASN A 81 -15.54 -1.24 -2.02
CA ASN A 81 -15.22 -1.96 -3.26
C ASN A 81 -13.77 -1.68 -3.62
N VAL A 82 -12.91 -2.67 -3.53
CA VAL A 82 -11.50 -2.57 -3.90
C VAL A 82 -11.38 -2.66 -5.41
N THR A 83 -10.79 -1.64 -6.02
CA THR A 83 -10.60 -1.57 -7.48
C THR A 83 -9.23 -2.08 -7.90
N ASP A 84 -8.21 -1.82 -7.10
CA ASP A 84 -6.85 -2.30 -7.36
C ASP A 84 -6.02 -2.36 -6.07
N ILE A 85 -5.03 -3.25 -6.06
CA ILE A 85 -3.99 -3.32 -5.02
C ILE A 85 -2.64 -3.39 -5.72
N MET A 86 -1.73 -2.53 -5.31
CA MET A 86 -0.34 -2.54 -5.75
C MET A 86 0.57 -2.72 -4.56
N ASP A 87 1.59 -3.53 -4.68
CA ASP A 87 2.66 -3.51 -3.69
C ASP A 87 3.51 -2.23 -3.83
N LEU A 88 4.28 -1.95 -2.79
CA LEU A 88 5.08 -0.73 -2.77
C LEU A 88 6.11 -0.69 -3.91
N LYS A 89 6.64 -1.85 -4.30
CA LYS A 89 7.61 -1.95 -5.38
C LYS A 89 6.98 -1.57 -6.72
N ASP A 90 5.83 -2.17 -7.05
CA ASP A 90 5.10 -1.87 -8.29
C ASP A 90 4.67 -0.39 -8.33
N ALA A 91 4.30 0.17 -7.18
CA ALA A 91 3.94 1.57 -7.08
C ALA A 91 5.14 2.50 -7.34
N PHE A 92 6.31 2.17 -6.80
CA PHE A 92 7.53 2.93 -7.09
C PHE A 92 7.91 2.85 -8.56
N GLU A 93 7.88 1.68 -9.17
CA GLU A 93 8.20 1.52 -10.59
C GLU A 93 7.25 2.33 -11.49
N LYS A 94 5.98 2.42 -11.10
CA LYS A 94 4.94 3.09 -11.89
C LYS A 94 4.88 4.61 -11.69
N TYR A 95 5.07 5.07 -10.46
CA TYR A 95 4.77 6.47 -10.10
C TYR A 95 5.97 7.27 -9.64
N ALA A 96 7.02 6.64 -9.12
CA ALA A 96 8.19 7.36 -8.63
C ALA A 96 9.09 7.80 -9.78
N LYS A 97 9.19 9.11 -9.97
CA LYS A 97 10.16 9.73 -10.91
C LYS A 97 11.47 10.05 -10.21
N SER A 98 11.44 10.28 -8.92
CA SER A 98 12.60 10.59 -8.09
C SER A 98 12.36 10.18 -6.65
N LEU A 99 13.42 9.88 -5.93
CA LEU A 99 13.41 9.61 -4.50
C LEU A 99 14.36 10.60 -3.81
N SER A 100 13.83 11.37 -2.87
CA SER A 100 14.65 12.20 -1.97
C SER A 100 14.77 11.51 -0.63
N LEU A 101 16.01 11.24 -0.21
CA LEU A 101 16.31 10.65 1.08
C LEU A 101 17.13 11.64 1.90
N VAL A 102 16.64 11.99 3.09
CA VAL A 102 17.40 12.72 4.09
C VAL A 102 17.85 11.73 5.15
N ILE A 103 19.14 11.44 5.19
CA ILE A 103 19.72 10.42 6.05
C ILE A 103 20.78 11.05 6.94
N PRO A 104 20.69 10.95 8.27
CA PRO A 104 21.78 11.34 9.16
C PRO A 104 23.00 10.45 8.90
N ILE A 105 24.11 11.04 8.48
CA ILE A 105 25.32 10.32 8.03
C ILE A 105 25.97 9.48 9.13
N ASN A 106 25.81 9.89 10.37
CA ASN A 106 26.39 9.23 11.54
C ASN A 106 25.81 7.84 11.85
N GLU A 107 24.67 7.49 11.27
CA GLU A 107 23.94 6.24 11.62
C GLU A 107 23.93 5.21 10.51
N ILE A 108 24.35 5.54 9.28
CA ILE A 108 24.12 4.68 8.11
C ILE A 108 25.35 4.57 7.22
N LYS A 109 25.65 3.34 6.77
CA LYS A 109 26.66 3.09 5.75
C LYS A 109 26.12 3.53 4.38
N LEU A 110 26.45 4.75 3.99
CA LEU A 110 25.94 5.41 2.79
C LEU A 110 26.16 4.59 1.51
N THR A 111 27.30 3.92 1.39
CA THR A 111 27.65 3.06 0.24
C THR A 111 26.66 1.92 0.03
N MET A 112 26.13 1.29 1.09
CA MET A 112 25.15 0.21 0.99
C MET A 112 23.81 0.71 0.50
N ILE A 113 23.40 1.91 0.93
CA ILE A 113 22.15 2.52 0.50
C ILE A 113 22.22 2.93 -0.95
N LEU A 114 23.30 3.57 -1.38
CA LEU A 114 23.52 3.96 -2.78
C LEU A 114 23.55 2.74 -3.71
N ALA A 115 24.24 1.66 -3.33
CA ALA A 115 24.27 0.42 -4.10
C ALA A 115 22.86 -0.19 -4.21
N HIS A 116 22.09 -0.20 -3.12
CA HIS A 116 20.73 -0.71 -3.12
C HIS A 116 19.79 0.14 -4.00
N ILE A 117 19.89 1.45 -3.93
CA ILE A 117 19.08 2.38 -4.74
C ILE A 117 19.48 2.27 -6.21
N ALA A 118 20.75 2.23 -6.54
CA ALA A 118 21.23 2.05 -7.91
C ALA A 118 20.76 0.73 -8.53
N SER A 119 20.75 -0.36 -7.75
CA SER A 119 20.23 -1.66 -8.19
C SER A 119 18.74 -1.64 -8.52
N LYS A 120 17.99 -0.71 -7.94
CA LYS A 120 16.54 -0.53 -8.18
C LYS A 120 16.23 0.51 -9.25
N LYS A 121 17.23 1.06 -9.94
CA LYS A 121 17.08 2.11 -10.96
C LYS A 121 16.40 3.39 -10.47
N PHE A 122 16.56 3.76 -9.22
CA PHE A 122 16.11 5.05 -8.71
C PHE A 122 17.10 6.13 -9.07
N ILE A 123 16.58 7.29 -9.51
CA ILE A 123 17.38 8.50 -9.62
C ILE A 123 17.46 9.08 -8.20
N VAL A 124 18.63 9.00 -7.60
CA VAL A 124 18.93 9.71 -6.36
C VAL A 124 19.23 11.16 -6.75
N ASP A 125 18.28 12.04 -6.47
CA ASP A 125 18.57 13.47 -6.60
C ASP A 125 19.66 13.84 -5.59
N THR A 126 20.69 14.49 -6.05
CA THR A 126 21.91 14.74 -5.27
C THR A 126 21.69 15.78 -4.17
N PHE A 127 20.97 15.39 -3.14
CA PHE A 127 20.91 16.14 -1.89
C PHE A 127 22.14 15.91 -0.98
N PHE A 128 23.22 15.36 -1.53
CA PHE A 128 24.46 15.17 -0.78
C PHE A 128 25.01 16.46 -0.19
N SER A 129 24.81 17.59 -0.86
CA SER A 129 25.17 18.91 -0.33
C SER A 129 24.37 19.30 0.94
N TYR A 130 23.18 18.72 1.13
CA TYR A 130 22.37 18.94 2.33
C TYR A 130 22.64 17.92 3.42
N ILE A 131 23.09 16.72 3.06
CA ILE A 131 23.40 15.63 3.99
C ILE A 131 24.77 15.83 4.62
N CYS A 132 25.71 16.45 3.90
CA CYS A 132 26.97 16.94 4.44
C CYS A 132 26.87 18.46 4.55
N PRO A 133 26.23 19.00 5.60
CA PRO A 133 26.37 20.43 5.86
C PRO A 133 27.85 20.69 6.00
N GLU A 134 28.36 21.62 5.25
CA GLU A 134 29.65 22.16 5.52
C GLU A 134 29.68 22.59 6.98
N SER A 135 30.42 21.88 7.72
CA SER A 135 30.66 22.20 9.11
C SER A 135 31.30 23.60 9.24
#